data_d319813491ef74b45f0276e3658623b4
#
_entry.id   d319813491ef74b45f0276e3658623b4
#
_cell.length_a   1.000
_cell.length_b   1.000
_cell.length_c   1.000
_cell.angle_alpha   90.00
_cell.angle_beta   90.00
_cell.angle_gamma   90.00
#
_symmetry.space_group_name_H-M   'P 1'
#
loop_
_entity.id
_entity.type
_entity.pdbx_description
1 polymer ?
#
loop_
_entity_poly.entity_id
_entity_poly.type
_entity_poly.pdbx_seq_one_letter_code
_entity_poly.pdbx_strand_id
1 'polypeptide(L)'
;MLFRSLGIDGIFCVTDRLAYIIIGMLREMGLRVPEDVQVIGYDGARRFGNLAYECSTIVQPVNEMAEMCVDLLLDRRHTERPSLVCLPVTYAYGGTTREKIGEDHGEIGKLVDVS
;
A
#
# COMPACT_ATOMS: atom_id res chain seq x y z
N MET A 1 12.45 0.18 -25.40
CA MET A 1 11.74 -0.26 -24.19
C MET A 1 10.68 0.76 -23.81
N LEU A 2 9.45 0.32 -23.73
CA LEU A 2 8.28 1.21 -23.62
C LEU A 2 8.33 2.10 -22.38
N PHE A 3 8.79 1.59 -21.23
CA PHE A 3 8.89 2.33 -19.99
C PHE A 3 9.77 3.58 -20.06
N ARG A 4 10.94 3.47 -20.66
CA ARG A 4 11.86 4.63 -20.79
C ARG A 4 11.35 5.68 -21.77
N SER A 5 10.66 5.24 -22.83
CA SER A 5 10.13 6.15 -23.85
C SER A 5 8.91 6.94 -23.39
N LEU A 6 8.16 6.42 -22.39
CA LEU A 6 6.98 7.08 -21.81
C LEU A 6 7.29 7.93 -20.58
N GLY A 7 8.55 7.93 -20.09
CA GLY A 7 8.95 8.69 -18.89
C GLY A 7 8.29 8.21 -17.60
N ILE A 8 7.85 6.95 -17.55
CA ILE A 8 7.24 6.34 -16.36
C ILE A 8 8.36 6.04 -15.36
N ASP A 9 8.24 6.55 -14.15
CA ASP A 9 9.19 6.37 -13.05
C ASP A 9 8.55 5.84 -11.76
N GLY A 10 7.25 5.53 -11.77
CA GLY A 10 6.54 5.00 -10.63
C GLY A 10 5.39 4.06 -11.01
N ILE A 11 5.20 3.01 -10.21
CA ILE A 11 4.13 2.02 -10.36
C ILE A 11 3.45 1.83 -9.01
N PHE A 12 2.12 1.99 -8.99
CA PHE A 12 1.27 1.59 -7.88
C PHE A 12 0.65 0.23 -8.16
N CYS A 13 0.84 -0.70 -7.25
CA CYS A 13 0.29 -2.04 -7.35
C CYS A 13 -0.85 -2.22 -6.34
N VAL A 14 -1.96 -2.78 -6.78
CA VAL A 14 -3.17 -2.96 -5.95
C VAL A 14 -2.98 -3.97 -4.80
N THR A 15 -1.91 -4.77 -4.85
CA THR A 15 -1.51 -5.67 -3.76
C THR A 15 0.00 -5.75 -3.65
N ASP A 16 0.52 -6.07 -2.48
CA ASP A 16 1.96 -6.30 -2.28
C ASP A 16 2.46 -7.48 -3.10
N ARG A 17 1.63 -8.51 -3.25
CA ARG A 17 1.99 -9.67 -4.07
C ARG A 17 2.31 -9.28 -5.52
N LEU A 18 1.48 -8.43 -6.11
CA LEU A 18 1.71 -7.93 -7.46
C LEU A 18 2.96 -7.05 -7.51
N ALA A 19 3.18 -6.21 -6.48
CA ALA A 19 4.36 -5.37 -6.38
C ALA A 19 5.65 -6.20 -6.39
N TYR A 20 5.73 -7.28 -5.63
CA TYR A 20 6.90 -8.16 -5.62
C TYR A 20 7.16 -8.81 -6.96
N ILE A 21 6.13 -9.26 -7.67
CA ILE A 21 6.26 -9.82 -9.02
C ILE A 21 6.82 -8.76 -9.98
N ILE A 22 6.26 -7.57 -9.96
CA ILE A 22 6.70 -6.46 -10.83
C ILE A 22 8.13 -6.04 -10.53
N ILE A 23 8.54 -5.95 -9.27
CA ILE A 23 9.92 -5.66 -8.88
C ILE A 23 10.89 -6.68 -9.48
N GLY A 24 10.55 -7.97 -9.39
CA GLY A 24 11.33 -9.04 -10.02
C GLY A 24 11.47 -8.86 -11.54
N MET A 25 10.36 -8.61 -12.22
CA MET A 25 10.34 -8.39 -13.66
C MET A 25 11.14 -7.14 -14.09
N LEU A 26 11.02 -6.04 -13.36
CA LEU A 26 11.78 -4.81 -13.64
C LEU A 26 13.30 -5.07 -13.57
N ARG A 27 13.73 -5.84 -12.58
CA ARG A 27 15.15 -6.21 -12.43
C ARG A 27 15.64 -7.11 -13.54
N GLU A 28 14.86 -8.11 -13.96
CA GLU A 28 15.19 -8.95 -15.09
C GLU A 28 15.32 -8.14 -16.39
N MET A 29 14.59 -7.04 -16.50
CA MET A 29 14.70 -6.07 -17.59
C MET A 29 15.89 -5.11 -17.45
N GLY A 30 16.70 -5.22 -16.39
CA GLY A 30 17.84 -4.35 -16.13
C GLY A 30 17.49 -2.97 -15.57
N LEU A 31 16.27 -2.80 -15.04
CA LEU A 31 15.81 -1.57 -14.39
C LEU A 31 16.05 -1.65 -12.88
N ARG A 32 16.56 -0.56 -12.30
CA ARG A 32 16.82 -0.47 -10.86
C ARG A 32 15.58 0.04 -10.13
N VAL A 33 15.27 -0.58 -9.00
CA VAL A 33 14.20 -0.15 -8.10
C VAL A 33 14.83 0.24 -6.77
N PRO A 34 14.68 1.48 -6.29
CA PRO A 34 13.78 2.54 -6.77
C PRO A 34 14.41 3.55 -7.74
N GLU A 35 15.67 3.41 -8.15
CA GLU A 35 16.42 4.47 -8.84
C GLU A 35 15.83 4.81 -10.22
N ASP A 36 15.49 3.79 -11.02
CA ASP A 36 14.90 3.97 -12.33
C ASP A 36 13.36 3.98 -12.28
N VAL A 37 12.79 3.09 -11.46
CA VAL A 37 11.34 2.96 -11.27
C VAL A 37 11.02 2.72 -9.80
N GLN A 38 10.13 3.52 -9.25
CA GLN A 38 9.61 3.32 -7.91
C GLN A 38 8.41 2.36 -7.94
N VAL A 39 8.27 1.51 -6.93
CA VAL A 39 7.14 0.59 -6.81
C VAL A 39 6.55 0.71 -5.41
N ILE A 40 5.24 0.88 -5.34
CA ILE A 40 4.48 0.86 -4.09
C ILE A 40 3.38 -0.19 -4.18
N GLY A 41 3.26 -1.00 -3.14
CA GLY A 41 2.22 -1.99 -2.98
C GLY A 41 1.04 -1.50 -2.13
N TYR A 42 0.14 -2.43 -1.83
CA TYR A 42 -1.00 -2.23 -0.96
C TYR A 42 -1.26 -3.49 -0.15
N ASP A 43 -1.72 -3.39 1.06
CA ASP A 43 -2.08 -4.36 2.09
C ASP A 43 -1.14 -4.37 3.30
N GLY A 44 0.16 -4.17 3.14
CA GLY A 44 1.14 -4.30 4.21
C GLY A 44 1.51 -5.75 4.51
N ALA A 45 1.36 -6.64 3.53
CA ALA A 45 1.74 -8.04 3.66
C ALA A 45 3.26 -8.18 3.71
N ARG A 46 3.78 -8.47 4.89
CA ARG A 46 5.19 -8.70 5.12
C ARG A 46 5.56 -10.12 4.69
N ARG A 47 6.34 -10.29 3.64
CA ARG A 47 6.95 -11.52 3.15
C ARG A 47 6.21 -12.22 2.03
N PHE A 48 6.56 -11.85 0.81
CA PHE A 48 6.39 -12.71 -0.35
C PHE A 48 7.76 -12.90 -1.01
N GLY A 49 8.35 -14.08 -0.85
CA GLY A 49 9.55 -14.50 -1.58
C GLY A 49 10.89 -14.05 -0.97
N ASN A 50 11.97 -14.48 -1.61
CA ASN A 50 13.36 -14.21 -1.23
C ASN A 50 13.86 -12.87 -1.77
N LEU A 51 13.06 -11.82 -1.74
CA LEU A 51 13.50 -10.50 -2.16
C LEU A 51 14.38 -9.85 -1.09
N ALA A 52 15.47 -9.23 -1.53
CA ALA A 52 16.49 -8.68 -0.66
C ALA A 52 16.01 -7.47 0.17
N TYR A 53 14.80 -6.94 -0.11
CA TYR A 53 14.19 -5.86 0.64
C TYR A 53 12.66 -5.89 0.57
N GLU A 54 12.07 -5.36 1.60
CA GLU A 54 10.62 -5.22 1.69
C GLU A 54 10.12 -4.14 0.72
N CYS A 55 8.95 -4.37 0.13
CA CYS A 55 8.27 -3.39 -0.70
C CYS A 55 7.69 -2.26 0.15
N SER A 56 7.85 -1.03 -0.30
CA SER A 56 7.09 0.10 0.23
C SER A 56 5.61 -0.12 -0.04
N THR A 57 4.75 0.07 0.97
CA THR A 57 3.35 -0.33 0.87
C THR A 57 2.43 0.57 1.69
N ILE A 58 1.16 0.54 1.34
CA ILE A 58 0.09 1.08 2.16
C ILE A 58 -0.43 -0.05 3.06
N VAL A 59 -0.33 0.14 4.37
CA VAL A 59 -0.75 -0.83 5.39
C VAL A 59 -2.20 -0.60 5.76
N GLN A 60 -3.02 -1.63 5.62
CA GLN A 60 -4.40 -1.64 6.09
C GLN A 60 -4.45 -1.99 7.59
N PRO A 61 -5.33 -1.36 8.38
CA PRO A 61 -5.52 -1.66 9.80
C PRO A 61 -6.40 -2.91 9.97
N VAL A 62 -5.91 -4.08 9.54
CA VAL A 62 -6.70 -5.32 9.42
C VAL A 62 -7.27 -5.78 10.76
N ASN A 63 -6.51 -5.63 11.85
CA ASN A 63 -6.98 -6.01 13.19
C ASN A 63 -8.17 -5.14 13.63
N GLU A 64 -8.04 -3.83 13.50
CA GLU A 64 -9.12 -2.88 13.84
C GLU A 64 -10.33 -3.06 12.93
N MET A 65 -10.11 -3.37 11.64
CA MET A 65 -11.20 -3.72 10.72
C MET A 65 -11.94 -4.97 11.18
N ALA A 66 -11.22 -6.01 11.60
CA ALA A 66 -11.83 -7.25 12.09
C ALA A 66 -12.61 -7.02 13.39
N GLU A 67 -12.03 -6.32 14.35
CA GLU A 67 -12.70 -5.94 15.60
C GLU A 67 -13.98 -5.15 15.33
N MET A 68 -13.89 -4.13 14.48
CA MET A 68 -15.04 -3.31 14.11
C MET A 68 -16.15 -4.12 13.41
N CYS A 69 -15.78 -5.07 12.54
CA CYS A 69 -16.74 -5.97 11.90
C CYS A 69 -17.51 -6.81 12.93
N VAL A 70 -16.80 -7.36 13.92
CA VAL A 70 -17.43 -8.16 14.98
C VAL A 70 -18.34 -7.28 15.84
N ASP A 71 -17.89 -6.10 16.22
CA ASP A 71 -18.67 -5.17 17.04
C ASP A 71 -19.97 -4.75 16.34
N LEU A 72 -19.90 -4.44 15.04
CA LEU A 72 -21.06 -4.09 14.24
C LEU A 72 -22.06 -5.26 14.11
N LEU A 73 -21.57 -6.50 14.02
CA LEU A 73 -22.42 -7.69 13.95
C LEU A 73 -23.11 -7.99 15.29
N LEU A 74 -22.41 -7.73 16.40
CA LEU A 74 -22.94 -7.98 17.74
C LEU A 74 -23.82 -6.86 18.25
N ASP A 75 -23.69 -5.65 17.75
CA ASP A 75 -24.49 -4.49 18.16
C ASP A 75 -25.89 -4.55 17.53
N ARG A 76 -26.81 -5.19 18.23
CA ARG A 76 -28.22 -5.31 17.81
C ARG A 76 -28.98 -3.98 17.76
N ARG A 77 -28.38 -2.87 18.19
CA ARG A 77 -29.02 -1.54 18.21
C ARG A 77 -28.92 -0.78 16.91
N HIS A 78 -28.08 -1.26 15.98
CA HIS A 78 -27.89 -0.63 14.66
C HIS A 78 -28.74 -1.24 13.54
N THR A 79 -29.94 -1.72 13.83
CA THR A 79 -30.76 -2.45 12.88
C THR A 79 -31.40 -1.61 11.77
N GLU A 80 -31.28 -0.31 11.78
CA GLU A 80 -32.07 0.54 10.88
C GLU A 80 -31.29 1.39 9.87
N ARG A 81 -29.94 1.45 9.94
CA ARG A 81 -29.12 2.19 8.96
C ARG A 81 -27.82 1.46 8.65
N PRO A 82 -27.41 1.38 7.38
CA PRO A 82 -26.07 0.92 7.05
C PRO A 82 -25.07 1.90 7.65
N SER A 83 -24.19 1.40 8.51
CA SER A 83 -23.10 2.18 9.09
C SER A 83 -21.87 2.05 8.19
N LEU A 84 -21.36 3.16 7.72
CA LEU A 84 -20.08 3.24 7.04
C LEU A 84 -19.02 3.65 8.06
N VAL A 85 -18.04 2.78 8.29
CA VAL A 85 -16.88 3.07 9.14
C VAL A 85 -15.64 3.07 8.26
N CYS A 86 -14.94 4.20 8.23
CA CYS A 86 -13.67 4.34 7.52
C CYS A 86 -12.52 4.34 8.52
N LEU A 87 -11.57 3.44 8.33
CA LEU A 87 -10.34 3.37 9.12
C LEU A 87 -9.16 3.89 8.31
N PRO A 88 -8.24 4.66 8.91
CA PRO A 88 -7.10 5.22 8.20
C PRO A 88 -6.11 4.12 7.82
N VAL A 89 -5.50 4.26 6.65
CA VAL A 89 -4.34 3.47 6.24
C VAL A 89 -3.06 4.22 6.56
N THR A 90 -1.94 3.50 6.64
CA THR A 90 -0.62 4.09 6.88
C THR A 90 0.36 3.71 5.78
N TYR A 91 1.33 4.57 5.51
CA TYR A 91 2.42 4.26 4.60
C TYR A 91 3.57 3.61 5.37
N ALA A 92 4.09 2.51 4.82
CA ALA A 92 5.29 1.85 5.33
C ALA A 92 6.39 1.87 4.25
N TYR A 93 7.51 2.53 4.56
CA TYR A 93 8.68 2.54 3.71
C TYR A 93 9.37 1.17 3.73
N GLY A 94 9.70 0.64 2.55
CA GLY A 94 10.35 -0.66 2.40
C GLY A 94 11.56 -0.65 1.47
N GLY A 95 11.96 0.49 0.92
CA GLY A 95 13.12 0.64 0.05
C GLY A 95 12.84 0.53 -1.46
N THR A 96 11.60 0.36 -1.88
CA THR A 96 11.20 0.36 -3.30
C THR A 96 10.68 1.70 -3.79
N THR A 97 10.65 2.69 -2.92
CA THR A 97 10.39 4.10 -3.22
C THR A 97 11.57 4.93 -2.76
N ARG A 98 11.76 6.09 -3.38
CA ARG A 98 12.79 7.03 -2.94
C ARG A 98 12.32 7.72 -1.67
N GLU A 99 13.15 7.71 -0.64
CA GLU A 99 12.87 8.43 0.58
C GLU A 99 12.96 9.93 0.33
N LYS A 100 11.93 10.68 0.69
CA LYS A 100 12.06 12.14 0.76
C LYS A 100 12.81 12.51 2.04
N ILE A 101 13.98 13.07 1.90
CA ILE A 101 14.75 13.60 3.02
C ILE A 101 13.96 14.78 3.61
N GLY A 102 13.44 14.65 4.83
CA GLY A 102 12.92 15.74 5.63
C GLY A 102 11.41 15.89 5.77
N GLU A 103 10.60 14.95 5.31
CA GLU A 103 9.16 14.91 5.65
C GLU A 103 8.91 13.84 6.71
N ASP A 104 8.42 14.32 7.86
CA ASP A 104 7.90 13.51 8.95
C ASP A 104 6.86 12.52 8.40
N HIS A 105 6.91 11.27 8.84
CA HIS A 105 5.96 10.24 8.44
C HIS A 105 4.57 10.53 9.04
N GLY A 106 3.95 11.61 8.55
CA GLY A 106 2.59 11.99 8.91
C GLY A 106 1.57 11.02 8.34
N GLU A 107 0.54 10.76 9.12
CA GLU A 107 -0.66 10.03 8.70
C GLU A 107 -1.10 10.49 7.30
N ILE A 108 -1.03 9.58 6.31
CA ILE A 108 -1.56 9.85 4.99
C ILE A 108 -3.08 9.77 5.07
N GLY A 109 -3.67 10.95 5.15
CA GLY A 109 -5.03 11.17 4.70
C GLY A 109 -6.12 10.86 5.68
N LYS A 110 -6.65 11.89 6.30
CA LYS A 110 -8.09 11.97 6.51
C LYS A 110 -8.74 11.86 5.13
N LEU A 111 -9.28 10.70 4.81
CA LEU A 111 -10.22 10.58 3.69
C LEU A 111 -11.36 11.56 3.97
N VAL A 112 -11.52 12.52 3.07
CA VAL A 112 -12.62 13.48 3.10
C VAL A 112 -13.91 12.69 3.14
N ASP A 113 -14.73 12.98 4.14
CA ASP A 113 -16.12 12.55 4.21
C ASP A 113 -16.84 12.94 2.92
N VAL A 114 -17.12 11.97 2.07
CA VAL A 114 -18.00 12.12 0.92
C VAL A 114 -19.39 11.70 1.38
N SER A 115 -19.97 12.57 2.14
CA SER A 115 -21.41 12.47 2.43
C SER A 115 -22.25 12.91 1.23
#